data_a577807d340b6e6870b6b31f2a0450c9
#
_entry.id   a577807d340b6e6870b6b31f2a0450c9
#
_cell.length_a   1.000
_cell.length_b   1.000
_cell.length_c   1.000
_cell.angle_alpha   90.00
_cell.angle_beta   90.00
_cell.angle_gamma   90.00
#
_symmetry.space_group_name_H-M   'P 1'
#
loop_
_entity.id
_entity.type
_entity.pdbx_description
1 polymer ?
#
loop_
_entity_poly.entity_id
_entity_poly.type
_entity_poly.pdbx_seq_one_letter_code
_entity_poly.pdbx_strand_id
1 'polypeptide(L)'
;MQKRTIVYWVMIFIVLALVAVITFFPSQDGPGARDPEELMLIAHAGGAVEGWASSNSLEALQSSAAAGHRYIEVDFMLTTDGKVVLNHDWQWVTGRTPGAPNVPVDHETYMRYRIFGQFTPVDLDMLIAFLGEHPHIRIITDTKDADYAVLHIIAEDFPAYIDRFIAQGYSLESVSYIKALGFEDVIVTFYEMIDDREEVSPARLNELARAWGDDIFGITVPIGLLDDTWLEELDLTVTRFFVHTINDVETALELKDHGVYGLYTAYLFYADDGLAPVLAPQVDTQIAVVQEALAGLGQAEQDLLAALLVYRLGEPVYIAHGQAQPVSDAMITTVFTRYGTGEVYLPVAHFADRYVAYDWYRPDPARADVSIAMETVDGRAYQVQSNESDGPLIFRSIPFIGADTIERILPLQVMQVMQVDDVVIVLPEGAEVEEAVLRRIVAGLFPA
;
A
#
# COMPACT_ATOMS: atom_id res chain seq x y z
N MET A 1 65.37 23.66 -14.63
CA MET A 1 64.04 24.33 -14.49
C MET A 1 62.87 23.44 -14.99
N GLN A 2 63.00 22.74 -16.10
CA GLN A 2 61.89 21.94 -16.67
C GLN A 2 61.32 20.80 -15.79
N LYS A 3 62.14 20.12 -15.01
CA LYS A 3 61.65 18.99 -14.17
C LYS A 3 60.75 19.43 -13.00
N ARG A 4 60.96 20.61 -12.44
CA ARG A 4 60.10 21.16 -11.36
C ARG A 4 58.73 21.60 -11.87
N THR A 5 58.65 22.13 -13.08
CA THR A 5 57.39 22.58 -13.69
C THR A 5 56.47 21.39 -14.01
N ILE A 6 57.03 20.25 -14.48
CA ILE A 6 56.26 19.03 -14.76
C ILE A 6 55.66 18.44 -13.47
N VAL A 7 56.41 18.41 -12.38
CA VAL A 7 55.88 17.93 -11.07
C VAL A 7 54.74 18.79 -10.57
N TYR A 8 54.81 20.12 -10.73
CA TYR A 8 53.73 21.04 -10.36
C TYR A 8 52.44 20.79 -11.18
N TRP A 9 52.57 20.60 -12.49
CA TRP A 9 51.41 20.34 -13.34
C TRP A 9 50.80 18.96 -13.07
N VAL A 10 51.58 17.95 -12.75
CA VAL A 10 51.09 16.63 -12.37
C VAL A 10 50.36 16.70 -11.02
N MET A 11 50.87 17.43 -10.03
CA MET A 11 50.18 17.64 -8.75
C MET A 11 48.90 18.42 -8.93
N ILE A 12 48.85 19.47 -9.75
CA ILE A 12 47.62 20.21 -10.05
C ILE A 12 46.60 19.30 -10.76
N PHE A 13 47.02 18.45 -11.68
CA PHE A 13 46.12 17.51 -12.36
C PHE A 13 45.57 16.44 -11.42
N ILE A 14 46.36 15.94 -10.47
CA ILE A 14 45.94 15.00 -9.44
C ILE A 14 44.96 15.69 -8.48
N VAL A 15 45.22 16.92 -8.09
CA VAL A 15 44.30 17.68 -7.20
C VAL A 15 42.97 18.00 -7.91
N LEU A 16 43.04 18.41 -9.19
CA LEU A 16 41.82 18.65 -9.99
C LEU A 16 41.05 17.37 -10.29
N ALA A 17 41.73 16.24 -10.50
CA ALA A 17 41.10 14.95 -10.64
C ALA A 17 40.45 14.47 -9.31
N LEU A 18 41.13 14.68 -8.17
CA LEU A 18 40.56 14.42 -6.85
C LEU A 18 39.36 15.34 -6.51
N VAL A 19 39.42 16.62 -6.85
CA VAL A 19 38.31 17.56 -6.71
C VAL A 19 37.18 17.17 -7.67
N ALA A 20 37.46 16.78 -8.90
CA ALA A 20 36.44 16.30 -9.83
C ALA A 20 35.77 14.99 -9.34
N VAL A 21 36.55 14.06 -8.75
CA VAL A 21 36.00 12.85 -8.12
C VAL A 21 35.12 13.20 -6.92
N ILE A 22 35.50 14.18 -6.10
CA ILE A 22 34.70 14.64 -4.94
C ILE A 22 33.46 15.42 -5.39
N THR A 23 33.49 16.11 -6.54
CA THR A 23 32.35 16.90 -7.03
C THR A 23 31.43 16.17 -8.00
N PHE A 24 31.92 15.11 -8.68
CA PHE A 24 31.13 14.27 -9.60
C PHE A 24 30.67 12.93 -9.03
N PHE A 25 31.29 12.50 -7.93
CA PHE A 25 30.73 11.45 -7.09
C PHE A 25 30.37 12.14 -5.77
N PRO A 26 29.09 12.51 -5.55
CA PRO A 26 28.65 12.82 -4.20
C PRO A 26 29.11 11.64 -3.35
N SER A 27 29.70 11.94 -2.19
CA SER A 27 30.14 10.96 -1.21
C SER A 27 29.13 9.81 -1.20
N GLN A 28 29.63 8.59 -1.43
CA GLN A 28 28.88 7.43 -0.98
C GLN A 28 28.89 7.56 0.55
N ASP A 29 28.01 8.40 1.05
CA ASP A 29 27.61 8.30 2.43
C ASP A 29 27.18 6.86 2.60
N GLY A 30 27.85 6.15 3.47
CA GLY A 30 27.43 4.84 3.92
C GLY A 30 25.98 4.90 4.37
N PRO A 31 25.25 3.84 4.64
CA PRO A 31 23.78 3.73 4.66
C PRO A 31 23.16 5.04 5.13
N GLY A 32 22.65 5.80 4.15
CA GLY A 32 22.63 7.27 4.09
C GLY A 32 22.17 7.89 5.38
N ALA A 33 22.95 8.82 5.89
CA ALA A 33 22.52 9.64 7.00
C ALA A 33 21.17 10.25 6.60
N ARG A 34 20.10 9.70 7.20
CA ARG A 34 18.75 10.23 7.09
C ARG A 34 18.82 11.69 7.52
N ASP A 35 18.15 12.58 6.79
CA ASP A 35 17.80 13.87 7.38
C ASP A 35 16.96 13.55 8.63
N PRO A 36 17.40 13.96 9.83
CA PRO A 36 16.63 13.69 11.06
C PRO A 36 15.21 14.28 10.99
N GLU A 37 14.98 15.18 10.06
CA GLU A 37 13.68 15.81 9.81
C GLU A 37 12.77 14.98 8.87
N GLU A 38 13.25 13.89 8.28
CA GLU A 38 12.47 13.07 7.33
C GLU A 38 12.16 11.70 7.88
N LEU A 39 10.96 11.16 7.57
CA LEU A 39 10.62 9.76 7.75
C LEU A 39 11.39 8.89 6.74
N MET A 40 11.81 7.72 7.15
CA MET A 40 12.28 6.73 6.20
C MET A 40 11.09 6.06 5.51
N LEU A 41 10.92 6.29 4.21
CA LEU A 41 9.85 5.67 3.44
C LEU A 41 10.32 4.36 2.81
N ILE A 42 9.49 3.32 2.98
CA ILE A 42 9.65 2.01 2.37
C ILE A 42 8.48 1.83 1.40
N ALA A 43 8.77 1.73 0.11
CA ALA A 43 7.73 1.47 -0.89
C ALA A 43 7.18 0.05 -0.71
N HIS A 44 5.92 -0.09 -0.27
CA HIS A 44 5.27 -1.35 0.08
C HIS A 44 4.80 -2.12 -1.17
N ALA A 45 5.12 -3.40 -1.26
CA ALA A 45 4.79 -4.29 -2.38
C ALA A 45 5.18 -3.72 -3.76
N GLY A 46 6.38 -3.14 -3.82
CA GLY A 46 6.92 -2.45 -4.99
C GLY A 46 6.53 -0.97 -5.09
N GLY A 47 5.60 -0.49 -4.28
CA GLY A 47 4.99 0.83 -4.37
C GLY A 47 3.82 0.90 -5.34
N ALA A 48 3.23 2.09 -5.47
CA ALA A 48 2.15 2.30 -6.42
C ALA A 48 2.68 2.67 -7.81
N VAL A 49 2.04 2.11 -8.83
CA VAL A 49 2.27 2.44 -10.23
C VAL A 49 0.94 2.68 -10.91
N GLU A 50 0.83 3.79 -11.64
CA GLU A 50 -0.42 4.18 -12.31
C GLU A 50 -1.64 4.08 -11.40
N GLY A 51 -1.41 4.31 -10.10
CA GLY A 51 -2.39 4.24 -9.04
C GLY A 51 -2.75 2.87 -8.51
N TRP A 52 -2.18 1.82 -9.03
CA TRP A 52 -2.33 0.46 -8.50
C TRP A 52 -1.23 0.16 -7.50
N ALA A 53 -1.61 -0.21 -6.29
CA ALA A 53 -0.70 -0.70 -5.27
C ALA A 53 -0.66 -2.23 -5.23
N SER A 54 0.36 -2.75 -4.57
CA SER A 54 0.50 -4.19 -4.29
C SER A 54 0.62 -5.07 -5.53
N SER A 55 1.17 -4.51 -6.62
CA SER A 55 1.39 -5.27 -7.85
C SER A 55 2.66 -6.12 -7.82
N ASN A 56 3.66 -5.74 -7.03
CA ASN A 56 4.99 -6.37 -7.06
C ASN A 56 5.57 -6.47 -8.48
N SER A 57 5.22 -5.50 -9.34
CA SER A 57 5.55 -5.52 -10.77
C SER A 57 6.83 -4.76 -11.08
N LEU A 58 7.38 -4.99 -12.27
CA LEU A 58 8.57 -4.27 -12.74
C LEU A 58 8.30 -2.77 -12.84
N GLU A 59 7.13 -2.37 -13.30
CA GLU A 59 6.72 -0.97 -13.43
C GLU A 59 6.57 -0.30 -12.06
N ALA A 60 6.11 -1.04 -11.03
CA ALA A 60 6.05 -0.53 -9.66
C ALA A 60 7.46 -0.26 -9.09
N LEU A 61 8.39 -1.20 -9.26
CA LEU A 61 9.79 -1.03 -8.87
C LEU A 61 10.41 0.20 -9.55
N GLN A 62 10.20 0.35 -10.87
CA GLN A 62 10.70 1.48 -11.65
C GLN A 62 10.08 2.81 -11.21
N SER A 63 8.77 2.83 -10.94
CA SER A 63 8.04 3.99 -10.44
C SER A 63 8.58 4.44 -9.08
N SER A 64 8.79 3.50 -8.16
CA SER A 64 9.35 3.78 -6.83
C SER A 64 10.79 4.28 -6.91
N ALA A 65 11.61 3.70 -7.78
CA ALA A 65 12.96 4.19 -8.02
C ALA A 65 12.97 5.63 -8.58
N ALA A 66 12.09 5.93 -9.53
CA ALA A 66 11.94 7.27 -10.12
C ALA A 66 11.41 8.29 -9.10
N ALA A 67 10.56 7.87 -8.17
CA ALA A 67 10.06 8.70 -7.06
C ALA A 67 11.10 8.92 -5.94
N GLY A 68 12.31 8.34 -6.06
CA GLY A 68 13.40 8.54 -5.12
C GLY A 68 13.41 7.59 -3.92
N HIS A 69 12.58 6.56 -3.91
CA HIS A 69 12.64 5.54 -2.85
C HIS A 69 13.99 4.82 -2.86
N ARG A 70 14.59 4.70 -1.68
CA ARG A 70 15.83 3.95 -1.46
C ARG A 70 15.57 2.56 -0.89
N TYR A 71 14.40 2.35 -0.35
CA TYR A 71 13.94 1.11 0.28
C TYR A 71 12.63 0.71 -0.36
N ILE A 72 12.60 -0.49 -0.90
CA ILE A 72 11.41 -1.08 -1.53
C ILE A 72 11.18 -2.43 -0.88
N GLU A 73 10.02 -2.63 -0.31
CA GLU A 73 9.60 -3.93 0.16
C GLU A 73 8.87 -4.65 -0.96
N VAL A 74 9.11 -5.95 -1.07
CA VAL A 74 8.43 -6.83 -2.02
C VAL A 74 8.11 -8.19 -1.41
N ASP A 75 6.98 -8.73 -1.83
CA ASP A 75 6.50 -10.03 -1.44
C ASP A 75 7.11 -11.14 -2.32
N PHE A 76 7.62 -12.19 -1.70
CA PHE A 76 8.23 -13.30 -2.40
C PHE A 76 7.41 -14.59 -2.24
N MET A 77 7.20 -15.30 -3.33
CA MET A 77 6.61 -16.62 -3.34
C MET A 77 7.40 -17.59 -4.20
N LEU A 78 7.24 -18.88 -3.90
CA LEU A 78 7.77 -19.97 -4.72
C LEU A 78 6.69 -20.47 -5.69
N THR A 79 7.06 -20.62 -6.95
CA THR A 79 6.26 -21.33 -7.95
C THR A 79 6.26 -22.84 -7.69
N THR A 80 5.39 -23.59 -8.35
CA THR A 80 5.31 -25.05 -8.17
C THR A 80 6.58 -25.80 -8.59
N ASP A 81 7.42 -25.21 -9.41
CA ASP A 81 8.73 -25.71 -9.82
C ASP A 81 9.90 -25.07 -9.03
N GLY A 82 9.60 -24.41 -7.91
CA GLY A 82 10.57 -23.91 -6.94
C GLY A 82 11.35 -22.66 -7.38
N LYS A 83 10.82 -21.87 -8.34
CA LYS A 83 11.39 -20.58 -8.72
C LYS A 83 10.79 -19.45 -7.89
N VAL A 84 11.62 -18.45 -7.59
CA VAL A 84 11.20 -17.28 -6.83
C VAL A 84 10.57 -16.24 -7.77
N VAL A 85 9.39 -15.78 -7.40
CA VAL A 85 8.67 -14.71 -8.08
C VAL A 85 8.18 -13.68 -7.07
N LEU A 86 7.95 -12.45 -7.51
CA LEU A 86 7.35 -11.41 -6.68
C LEU A 86 5.83 -11.49 -6.77
N ASN A 87 5.20 -11.90 -5.68
CA ASN A 87 3.75 -12.04 -5.59
C ASN A 87 3.33 -12.08 -4.12
N HIS A 88 2.28 -11.33 -3.76
CA HIS A 88 1.79 -11.31 -2.38
C HIS A 88 1.11 -12.65 -2.02
N ASP A 89 0.25 -13.17 -2.89
CA ASP A 89 -0.45 -14.44 -2.72
C ASP A 89 -1.07 -14.94 -4.04
N TRP A 90 -1.44 -16.22 -4.05
CA TRP A 90 -2.05 -16.86 -5.21
C TRP A 90 -3.56 -16.64 -5.33
N GLN A 91 -4.20 -16.01 -4.36
CA GLN A 91 -5.66 -15.85 -4.34
C GLN A 91 -6.08 -14.42 -4.65
N TRP A 92 -5.53 -13.45 -3.94
CA TRP A 92 -5.94 -12.07 -4.07
C TRP A 92 -5.29 -11.35 -5.25
N VAL A 93 -3.94 -11.45 -5.39
CA VAL A 93 -3.22 -10.79 -6.49
C VAL A 93 -3.52 -11.48 -7.81
N THR A 94 -3.40 -12.81 -7.86
CA THR A 94 -3.70 -13.56 -9.07
C THR A 94 -5.18 -13.56 -9.40
N GLY A 95 -6.08 -13.54 -8.42
CA GLY A 95 -7.53 -13.43 -8.64
C GLY A 95 -7.96 -12.12 -9.31
N ARG A 96 -7.13 -11.09 -9.22
CA ARG A 96 -7.32 -9.80 -9.93
C ARG A 96 -6.54 -9.73 -11.25
N THR A 97 -5.81 -10.78 -11.58
CA THR A 97 -5.04 -10.88 -12.82
C THR A 97 -5.84 -11.70 -13.84
N PRO A 98 -6.31 -11.10 -14.94
CA PRO A 98 -7.15 -11.77 -15.92
C PRO A 98 -6.53 -13.06 -16.43
N GLY A 99 -7.28 -14.15 -16.35
CA GLY A 99 -6.87 -15.46 -16.84
C GLY A 99 -5.92 -16.24 -15.92
N ALA A 100 -5.51 -15.67 -14.78
CA ALA A 100 -4.71 -16.39 -13.80
C ALA A 100 -5.59 -17.26 -12.89
N PRO A 101 -5.21 -18.53 -12.61
CA PRO A 101 -5.90 -19.36 -11.63
C PRO A 101 -5.53 -18.90 -10.20
N ASN A 102 -6.46 -19.07 -9.25
CA ASN A 102 -6.23 -18.73 -7.85
C ASN A 102 -5.47 -19.85 -7.11
N VAL A 103 -4.43 -20.39 -7.73
CA VAL A 103 -3.60 -21.47 -7.21
C VAL A 103 -2.15 -21.28 -7.67
N PRO A 104 -1.17 -21.85 -6.94
CA PRO A 104 0.22 -21.85 -7.39
C PRO A 104 0.38 -22.45 -8.78
N VAL A 105 1.22 -21.80 -9.59
CA VAL A 105 1.56 -22.25 -10.96
C VAL A 105 3.08 -22.38 -11.10
N ASP A 106 3.54 -22.97 -12.20
CA ASP A 106 4.96 -22.99 -12.55
C ASP A 106 5.44 -21.61 -13.05
N HIS A 107 6.75 -21.41 -13.00
CA HIS A 107 7.40 -20.15 -13.34
C HIS A 107 7.06 -19.66 -14.76
N GLU A 108 7.13 -20.56 -15.76
CA GLU A 108 6.84 -20.19 -17.15
C GLU A 108 5.40 -19.68 -17.30
N THR A 109 4.46 -20.30 -16.61
CA THR A 109 3.06 -19.89 -16.59
C THR A 109 2.91 -18.54 -15.89
N TYR A 110 3.54 -18.33 -14.71
CA TYR A 110 3.45 -17.07 -13.99
C TYR A 110 3.99 -15.89 -14.81
N MET A 111 5.15 -16.05 -15.46
CA MET A 111 5.78 -14.99 -16.23
C MET A 111 5.03 -14.60 -17.51
N ARG A 112 4.02 -15.37 -17.92
CA ARG A 112 3.11 -15.00 -19.03
C ARG A 112 1.96 -14.10 -18.62
N TYR A 113 1.70 -13.98 -17.32
CA TYR A 113 0.62 -13.12 -16.84
C TYR A 113 0.92 -11.64 -17.08
N ARG A 114 -0.12 -10.83 -17.00
CA ARG A 114 -0.04 -9.40 -16.80
C ARG A 114 -0.72 -9.11 -15.48
N ILE A 115 0.06 -8.75 -14.47
CA ILE A 115 -0.47 -8.44 -13.13
C ILE A 115 -1.50 -7.33 -13.26
N PHE A 116 -2.70 -7.55 -12.75
CA PHE A 116 -3.87 -6.68 -12.92
C PHE A 116 -4.22 -6.38 -14.40
N GLY A 117 -3.86 -7.28 -15.32
CA GLY A 117 -4.13 -7.16 -16.76
C GLY A 117 -3.11 -6.31 -17.54
N GLN A 118 -2.13 -5.68 -16.89
CA GLN A 118 -1.25 -4.71 -17.55
C GLN A 118 0.23 -4.79 -17.14
N PHE A 119 0.55 -5.08 -15.88
CA PHE A 119 1.91 -4.97 -15.37
C PHE A 119 2.73 -6.24 -15.58
N THR A 120 4.04 -6.07 -15.67
CA THR A 120 5.00 -7.15 -15.90
C THR A 120 5.33 -7.86 -14.60
N PRO A 121 5.09 -9.19 -14.51
CA PRO A 121 5.53 -9.98 -13.36
C PRO A 121 7.06 -9.99 -13.26
N VAL A 122 7.57 -10.16 -12.06
CA VAL A 122 9.01 -10.14 -11.77
C VAL A 122 9.43 -11.45 -11.13
N ASP A 123 10.51 -12.04 -11.62
CA ASP A 123 11.24 -13.11 -10.95
C ASP A 123 12.51 -12.59 -10.27
N LEU A 124 13.23 -13.47 -9.58
CA LEU A 124 14.43 -13.09 -8.85
C LEU A 124 15.55 -12.57 -9.77
N ASP A 125 15.72 -13.16 -10.96
CA ASP A 125 16.74 -12.72 -11.92
C ASP A 125 16.46 -11.29 -12.41
N MET A 126 15.20 -10.96 -12.68
CA MET A 126 14.78 -9.60 -13.05
C MET A 126 14.96 -8.61 -11.90
N LEU A 127 14.68 -9.02 -10.65
CA LEU A 127 14.92 -8.18 -9.47
C LEU A 127 16.42 -7.89 -9.28
N ILE A 128 17.28 -8.88 -9.47
CA ILE A 128 18.73 -8.70 -9.41
C ILE A 128 19.23 -7.76 -10.53
N ALA A 129 18.69 -7.90 -11.74
CA ALA A 129 19.00 -6.98 -12.84
C ALA A 129 18.58 -5.53 -12.49
N PHE A 130 17.37 -5.34 -11.94
CA PHE A 130 16.90 -4.05 -11.46
C PHE A 130 17.84 -3.46 -10.37
N LEU A 131 18.28 -4.26 -9.41
CA LEU A 131 19.23 -3.83 -8.38
C LEU A 131 20.60 -3.44 -8.98
N GLY A 132 21.03 -4.10 -10.07
CA GLY A 132 22.24 -3.74 -10.81
C GLY A 132 22.16 -2.36 -11.46
N GLU A 133 20.98 -1.97 -11.94
CA GLU A 133 20.71 -0.65 -12.53
C GLU A 133 20.51 0.45 -11.47
N HIS A 134 20.08 0.08 -10.26
CA HIS A 134 19.75 1.00 -9.16
C HIS A 134 20.64 0.75 -7.92
N PRO A 135 21.94 1.13 -7.94
CA PRO A 135 22.90 0.77 -6.88
C PRO A 135 22.58 1.33 -5.49
N HIS A 136 21.68 2.29 -5.37
CA HIS A 136 21.27 2.91 -4.11
C HIS A 136 20.02 2.30 -3.48
N ILE A 137 19.33 1.39 -4.19
CA ILE A 137 18.10 0.75 -3.68
C ILE A 137 18.44 -0.49 -2.89
N ARG A 138 17.75 -0.69 -1.78
CA ARG A 138 17.74 -1.93 -0.99
C ARG A 138 16.34 -2.51 -0.95
N ILE A 139 16.26 -3.82 -0.98
CA ILE A 139 15.00 -4.57 -0.94
C ILE A 139 14.75 -5.11 0.47
N ILE A 140 13.56 -4.85 0.99
CA ILE A 140 13.07 -5.53 2.19
C ILE A 140 12.26 -6.73 1.73
N THR A 141 12.58 -7.91 2.26
CA THR A 141 11.94 -9.15 1.82
C THR A 141 10.72 -9.46 2.68
N ASP A 142 9.56 -9.67 2.08
CA ASP A 142 8.43 -10.35 2.74
C ASP A 142 8.26 -11.74 2.13
N THR A 143 8.86 -12.74 2.78
CA THR A 143 8.79 -14.13 2.34
C THR A 143 7.56 -14.81 2.94
N LYS A 144 6.76 -15.46 2.11
CA LYS A 144 5.53 -16.12 2.55
C LYS A 144 5.76 -17.60 2.95
N ASP A 145 7.01 -18.03 2.99
CA ASP A 145 7.41 -19.39 3.36
C ASP A 145 7.94 -19.44 4.80
N ALA A 146 7.45 -20.41 5.57
CA ALA A 146 7.78 -20.53 6.99
C ALA A 146 9.23 -20.98 7.26
N ASP A 147 9.93 -21.56 6.29
CA ASP A 147 11.29 -22.11 6.40
C ASP A 147 12.36 -21.22 5.75
N TYR A 148 11.99 -20.01 5.31
CA TYR A 148 12.90 -19.05 4.68
C TYR A 148 13.61 -19.58 3.42
N ALA A 149 12.96 -20.47 2.65
CA ALA A 149 13.55 -21.06 1.44
C ALA A 149 13.97 -20.00 0.41
N VAL A 150 13.20 -18.91 0.29
CA VAL A 150 13.55 -17.77 -0.58
C VAL A 150 14.87 -17.12 -0.14
N LEU A 151 15.09 -16.93 1.17
CA LEU A 151 16.33 -16.33 1.68
C LEU A 151 17.54 -17.24 1.43
N HIS A 152 17.36 -18.56 1.51
CA HIS A 152 18.41 -19.52 1.12
C HIS A 152 18.77 -19.36 -0.37
N ILE A 153 17.79 -19.30 -1.25
CA ILE A 153 18.02 -19.13 -2.69
C ILE A 153 18.78 -17.83 -2.97
N ILE A 154 18.38 -16.71 -2.33
CA ILE A 154 19.08 -15.42 -2.47
C ILE A 154 20.53 -15.55 -2.02
N ALA A 155 20.78 -16.16 -0.84
CA ALA A 155 22.13 -16.29 -0.29
C ALA A 155 23.05 -17.21 -1.11
N GLU A 156 22.50 -18.28 -1.69
CA GLU A 156 23.26 -19.27 -2.47
C GLU A 156 23.51 -18.80 -3.91
N ASP A 157 22.48 -18.29 -4.59
CA ASP A 157 22.54 -17.97 -6.01
C ASP A 157 23.05 -16.55 -6.27
N PHE A 158 22.82 -15.61 -5.33
CA PHE A 158 23.19 -14.20 -5.49
C PHE A 158 23.99 -13.61 -4.32
N PRO A 159 25.06 -14.28 -3.82
CA PRO A 159 25.82 -13.84 -2.64
C PRO A 159 26.43 -12.43 -2.82
N ALA A 160 26.68 -11.98 -4.05
CA ALA A 160 27.20 -10.64 -4.32
C ALA A 160 26.17 -9.51 -4.12
N TYR A 161 24.90 -9.84 -3.93
CA TYR A 161 23.81 -8.88 -3.72
C TYR A 161 23.21 -8.98 -2.32
N ILE A 162 23.73 -9.84 -1.44
CA ILE A 162 23.13 -10.12 -0.13
C ILE A 162 23.02 -8.85 0.75
N ASP A 163 23.97 -7.94 0.65
CA ASP A 163 24.00 -6.63 1.32
C ASP A 163 22.94 -5.64 0.79
N ARG A 164 22.33 -5.98 -0.36
CA ARG A 164 21.24 -5.21 -0.96
C ARG A 164 19.87 -5.61 -0.41
N PHE A 165 19.81 -6.66 0.41
CA PHE A 165 18.60 -7.13 1.04
C PHE A 165 18.60 -6.82 2.54
N ILE A 166 17.45 -6.41 3.03
CA ILE A 166 17.10 -6.36 4.45
C ILE A 166 16.09 -7.49 4.65
N ALA A 167 16.53 -8.56 5.29
CA ALA A 167 15.66 -9.72 5.44
C ALA A 167 14.57 -9.47 6.48
N GLN A 168 13.33 -9.82 6.16
CA GLN A 168 12.24 -9.76 7.12
C GLN A 168 12.16 -11.06 7.91
N GLY A 169 12.11 -10.93 9.23
CA GLY A 169 11.86 -12.01 10.16
C GLY A 169 10.54 -11.82 10.88
N TYR A 170 9.89 -12.92 11.26
CA TYR A 170 8.57 -12.90 11.90
C TYR A 170 8.65 -13.27 13.39
N SER A 171 9.84 -13.60 13.88
CA SER A 171 10.11 -13.82 15.29
C SER A 171 11.54 -13.42 15.61
N LEU A 172 11.83 -13.22 16.89
CA LEU A 172 13.18 -12.90 17.33
C LEU A 172 14.14 -14.08 17.21
N GLU A 173 13.65 -15.32 17.29
CA GLU A 173 14.44 -16.52 17.05
C GLU A 173 14.94 -16.58 15.61
N SER A 174 14.15 -16.09 14.66
CA SER A 174 14.51 -16.07 13.24
C SER A 174 15.69 -15.15 12.93
N VAL A 175 15.93 -14.10 13.73
CA VAL A 175 17.02 -13.14 13.50
C VAL A 175 18.39 -13.83 13.44
N SER A 176 18.70 -14.68 14.44
CA SER A 176 19.98 -15.39 14.48
C SER A 176 20.13 -16.36 13.30
N TYR A 177 19.05 -17.00 12.89
CA TYR A 177 19.02 -17.89 11.74
C TYR A 177 19.29 -17.13 10.43
N ILE A 178 18.57 -16.04 10.20
CA ILE A 178 18.71 -15.20 8.99
C ILE A 178 20.12 -14.62 8.89
N LYS A 179 20.69 -14.16 10.03
CA LYS A 179 22.07 -13.68 10.06
C LYS A 179 23.09 -14.77 9.74
N ALA A 180 22.82 -16.01 10.13
CA ALA A 180 23.68 -17.15 9.78
C ALA A 180 23.66 -17.47 8.28
N LEU A 181 22.63 -17.05 7.53
CA LEU A 181 22.58 -17.11 6.06
C LEU A 181 23.42 -16.02 5.39
N GLY A 182 23.89 -15.02 6.15
CA GLY A 182 24.74 -13.92 5.65
C GLY A 182 24.03 -12.57 5.52
N PHE A 183 22.74 -12.46 5.86
CA PHE A 183 22.05 -11.18 5.88
C PHE A 183 22.46 -10.39 7.14
N GLU A 184 23.08 -9.22 6.94
CA GLU A 184 23.51 -8.38 8.06
C GLU A 184 22.34 -7.63 8.69
N ASP A 185 21.42 -7.12 7.87
CA ASP A 185 20.27 -6.34 8.30
C ASP A 185 19.00 -7.21 8.31
N VAL A 186 18.34 -7.25 9.47
CA VAL A 186 17.07 -7.97 9.65
C VAL A 186 16.05 -7.01 10.24
N ILE A 187 14.90 -6.87 9.59
CA ILE A 187 13.74 -6.17 10.14
C ILE A 187 12.75 -7.19 10.71
N VAL A 188 12.26 -6.95 11.91
CA VAL A 188 11.35 -7.90 12.58
C VAL A 188 9.92 -7.36 12.51
N THR A 189 9.02 -8.16 11.95
CA THR A 189 7.59 -7.82 11.90
C THR A 189 6.78 -8.75 12.80
N PHE A 190 5.83 -8.19 13.53
CA PHE A 190 5.11 -8.90 14.58
C PHE A 190 3.74 -9.46 14.12
N TYR A 191 3.63 -9.96 12.91
CA TYR A 191 2.37 -10.56 12.42
C TYR A 191 1.95 -11.80 13.24
N GLU A 192 2.86 -12.71 13.51
CA GLU A 192 2.56 -13.97 14.21
C GLU A 192 2.34 -13.77 15.71
N MET A 193 2.98 -12.76 16.32
CA MET A 193 2.74 -12.42 17.72
C MET A 193 1.33 -11.85 17.97
N ILE A 194 0.60 -11.46 16.91
CA ILE A 194 -0.78 -10.99 17.01
C ILE A 194 -1.75 -12.14 17.33
N ASP A 195 -1.40 -13.38 17.01
CA ASP A 195 -2.22 -14.56 17.35
C ASP A 195 -2.09 -14.99 18.82
N ASP A 196 -0.95 -14.73 19.48
CA ASP A 196 -0.74 -14.91 20.92
C ASP A 196 -0.97 -13.60 21.69
N ARG A 197 -2.20 -13.12 21.61
CA ARG A 197 -2.69 -11.76 21.92
C ARG A 197 -2.49 -11.29 23.37
N GLU A 198 -2.15 -12.17 24.29
CA GLU A 198 -1.85 -11.80 25.69
C GLU A 198 -0.43 -11.24 25.86
N GLU A 199 0.46 -11.39 24.87
CA GLU A 199 1.88 -11.01 24.99
C GLU A 199 2.26 -9.72 24.24
N VAL A 200 1.44 -9.23 23.30
CA VAL A 200 1.74 -8.00 22.54
C VAL A 200 1.30 -6.77 23.32
N SER A 201 2.26 -6.09 23.88
CA SER A 201 2.07 -4.83 24.61
C SER A 201 3.23 -3.88 24.37
N PRO A 202 3.07 -2.57 24.56
CA PRO A 202 4.17 -1.61 24.47
C PRO A 202 5.35 -1.99 25.37
N ALA A 203 5.06 -2.48 26.58
CA ALA A 203 6.08 -2.91 27.52
C ALA A 203 6.91 -4.08 26.98
N ARG A 204 6.25 -5.07 26.35
CA ARG A 204 6.92 -6.21 25.74
C ARG A 204 7.74 -5.80 24.52
N LEU A 205 7.20 -4.94 23.66
CA LEU A 205 7.96 -4.41 22.51
C LEU A 205 9.17 -3.61 22.95
N ASN A 206 9.07 -2.80 24.01
CA ASN A 206 10.21 -2.08 24.58
C ASN A 206 11.27 -3.01 25.14
N GLU A 207 10.87 -4.11 25.79
CA GLU A 207 11.82 -5.13 26.28
C GLU A 207 12.58 -5.77 25.11
N LEU A 208 11.87 -6.18 24.07
CA LEU A 208 12.45 -6.80 22.88
C LEU A 208 13.35 -5.82 22.13
N ALA A 209 12.92 -4.58 21.97
CA ALA A 209 13.70 -3.53 21.34
C ALA A 209 15.02 -3.27 22.08
N ARG A 210 15.01 -3.26 23.41
CA ARG A 210 16.23 -3.12 24.22
C ARG A 210 17.14 -4.34 24.13
N ALA A 211 16.56 -5.55 24.03
CA ALA A 211 17.35 -6.77 23.92
C ALA A 211 18.06 -6.92 22.57
N TRP A 212 17.47 -6.41 21.49
CA TRP A 212 17.94 -6.62 20.12
C TRP A 212 18.32 -5.33 19.36
N GLY A 213 18.13 -4.15 19.96
CA GLY A 213 18.17 -2.85 19.30
C GLY A 213 19.34 -2.63 18.34
N ASP A 214 20.56 -3.00 18.73
CA ASP A 214 21.75 -2.84 17.90
C ASP A 214 21.97 -4.01 16.91
N ASP A 215 21.27 -5.12 17.10
CA ASP A 215 21.44 -6.34 16.30
C ASP A 215 20.44 -6.47 15.15
N ILE A 216 19.41 -5.59 15.09
CA ILE A 216 18.41 -5.61 14.04
C ILE A 216 18.34 -4.28 13.30
N PHE A 217 17.88 -4.32 12.06
CA PHE A 217 17.64 -3.10 11.28
C PHE A 217 16.50 -2.28 11.89
N GLY A 218 15.47 -2.93 12.41
CA GLY A 218 14.37 -2.29 13.11
C GLY A 218 13.20 -3.25 13.35
N ILE A 219 12.16 -2.71 13.94
CA ILE A 219 10.91 -3.42 14.24
C ILE A 219 9.79 -2.75 13.44
N THR A 220 8.94 -3.54 12.80
CA THR A 220 7.75 -3.00 12.13
C THR A 220 6.47 -3.51 12.79
N VAL A 221 5.50 -2.61 12.96
CA VAL A 221 4.21 -2.87 13.57
C VAL A 221 3.07 -2.43 12.65
N PRO A 222 1.95 -3.16 12.60
CA PRO A 222 0.79 -2.73 11.84
C PRO A 222 0.14 -1.51 12.51
N ILE A 223 -0.29 -0.52 11.71
CA ILE A 223 -0.98 0.68 12.22
C ILE A 223 -2.15 0.35 13.13
N GLY A 224 -2.80 -0.76 12.89
CA GLY A 224 -3.94 -1.17 13.69
C GLY A 224 -3.64 -1.62 15.11
N LEU A 225 -2.38 -1.71 15.52
CA LEU A 225 -1.97 -1.89 16.91
C LEU A 225 -1.66 -0.57 17.60
N LEU A 226 -1.48 0.51 16.86
CA LEU A 226 -1.07 1.79 17.40
C LEU A 226 -2.31 2.65 17.65
N ASP A 227 -2.49 3.03 18.89
CA ASP A 227 -3.33 4.14 19.34
C ASP A 227 -2.45 5.13 20.11
N ASP A 228 -3.03 6.22 20.58
CA ASP A 228 -2.29 7.24 21.32
C ASP A 228 -1.60 6.66 22.56
N THR A 229 -2.24 5.70 23.25
CA THR A 229 -1.68 5.03 24.43
C THR A 229 -0.43 4.22 24.06
N TRP A 230 -0.48 3.48 22.96
CA TRP A 230 0.68 2.73 22.48
C TRP A 230 1.84 3.64 22.09
N LEU A 231 1.56 4.74 21.38
CA LEU A 231 2.59 5.70 20.97
C LEU A 231 3.24 6.41 22.15
N GLU A 232 2.47 6.70 23.23
CA GLU A 232 3.00 7.28 24.46
C GLU A 232 3.85 6.30 25.28
N GLU A 233 3.51 4.99 25.26
CA GLU A 233 4.19 3.96 26.06
C GLU A 233 5.40 3.34 25.34
N LEU A 234 5.50 3.43 24.01
CA LEU A 234 6.63 2.91 23.25
C LEU A 234 7.87 3.79 23.42
N ASP A 235 8.99 3.17 23.73
CA ASP A 235 10.31 3.82 23.77
C ASP A 235 10.93 3.83 22.37
N LEU A 236 10.50 4.76 21.55
CA LEU A 236 10.90 4.89 20.14
C LEU A 236 12.38 5.27 19.94
N THR A 237 13.14 5.41 21.04
CA THR A 237 14.56 5.77 21.01
C THR A 237 15.51 4.57 21.06
N VAL A 238 15.02 3.39 21.45
CA VAL A 238 15.85 2.19 21.67
C VAL A 238 16.13 1.38 20.41
N THR A 239 15.30 1.52 19.40
CA THR A 239 15.50 0.94 18.05
C THR A 239 14.71 1.73 17.01
N ARG A 240 14.83 1.35 15.74
CA ARG A 240 14.05 1.95 14.67
C ARG A 240 12.68 1.28 14.61
N PHE A 241 11.64 2.05 14.89
CA PHE A 241 10.27 1.58 14.72
C PHE A 241 9.70 2.04 13.39
N PHE A 242 9.14 1.09 12.66
CA PHE A 242 8.44 1.30 11.39
C PHE A 242 6.97 0.96 11.55
N VAL A 243 6.12 1.64 10.80
CA VAL A 243 4.67 1.39 10.81
C VAL A 243 4.21 1.03 9.40
N HIS A 244 3.37 0.02 9.28
CA HIS A 244 2.77 -0.40 8.03
C HIS A 244 1.24 -0.54 8.14
N THR A 245 0.49 -0.19 7.12
CA THR A 245 0.85 0.56 5.91
C THR A 245 0.18 1.91 5.99
N ILE A 246 0.95 2.97 5.78
CA ILE A 246 0.47 4.36 5.87
C ILE A 246 0.50 4.98 4.48
N ASN A 247 -0.62 5.53 4.05
CA ASN A 247 -0.79 6.03 2.70
C ASN A 247 -1.34 7.47 2.63
N ASP A 248 -1.61 8.07 3.77
CA ASP A 248 -2.03 9.47 3.87
C ASP A 248 -0.97 10.32 4.59
N VAL A 249 -0.88 11.59 4.17
CA VAL A 249 0.15 12.51 4.64
C VAL A 249 -0.10 12.92 6.09
N GLU A 250 -1.35 13.07 6.50
CA GLU A 250 -1.71 13.54 7.85
C GLU A 250 -1.25 12.52 8.90
N THR A 251 -1.67 11.27 8.77
CA THR A 251 -1.23 10.17 9.65
C THR A 251 0.30 9.99 9.62
N ALA A 252 0.93 10.15 8.45
CA ALA A 252 2.38 10.05 8.34
C ALA A 252 3.09 11.13 9.15
N LEU A 253 2.59 12.37 9.13
CA LEU A 253 3.16 13.48 9.89
C LEU A 253 2.90 13.32 11.39
N GLU A 254 1.72 12.86 11.80
CA GLU A 254 1.41 12.56 13.20
C GLU A 254 2.37 11.48 13.76
N LEU A 255 2.57 10.38 13.05
CA LEU A 255 3.51 9.35 13.46
C LEU A 255 4.96 9.86 13.53
N LYS A 256 5.35 10.76 12.62
CA LYS A 256 6.64 11.44 12.67
C LYS A 256 6.79 12.28 13.94
N ASP A 257 5.77 13.06 14.30
CA ASP A 257 5.78 13.91 15.48
C ASP A 257 5.87 13.11 16.78
N HIS A 258 5.34 11.88 16.80
CA HIS A 258 5.53 10.91 17.88
C HIS A 258 6.93 10.27 17.90
N GLY A 259 7.73 10.42 16.85
CA GLY A 259 9.10 9.89 16.79
C GLY A 259 9.24 8.54 16.08
N VAL A 260 8.22 8.09 15.35
CA VAL A 260 8.32 6.92 14.47
C VAL A 260 9.45 7.12 13.46
N TYR A 261 10.27 6.09 13.26
CA TYR A 261 11.45 6.20 12.42
C TYR A 261 11.13 6.16 10.93
N GLY A 262 10.19 5.35 10.51
CA GLY A 262 9.82 5.23 9.11
C GLY A 262 8.50 4.50 8.89
N LEU A 263 8.06 4.49 7.65
CA LEU A 263 6.74 3.99 7.24
C LEU A 263 6.86 3.09 6.02
N TYR A 264 6.08 2.02 6.00
CA TYR A 264 5.73 1.34 4.76
C TYR A 264 4.56 2.07 4.13
N THR A 265 4.72 2.41 2.86
CA THR A 265 3.70 3.14 2.11
C THR A 265 3.65 2.67 0.67
N ALA A 266 2.47 2.59 0.11
CA ALA A 266 2.33 2.36 -1.32
C ALA A 266 2.37 3.67 -2.12
N TYR A 267 1.95 4.79 -1.52
CA TYR A 267 1.65 6.03 -2.26
C TYR A 267 2.49 7.24 -1.88
N LEU A 268 3.09 7.29 -0.69
CA LEU A 268 3.80 8.49 -0.25
C LEU A 268 5.23 8.52 -0.78
N PHE A 269 5.69 9.70 -1.16
CA PHE A 269 7.07 9.99 -1.55
C PHE A 269 7.44 11.42 -1.11
N TYR A 270 8.72 11.76 -1.17
CA TYR A 270 9.18 13.12 -0.95
C TYR A 270 9.26 13.90 -2.26
N ALA A 271 8.41 14.92 -2.39
CA ALA A 271 8.50 15.94 -3.42
C ALA A 271 9.34 17.14 -2.94
N ASP A 272 9.58 18.12 -3.80
CA ASP A 272 10.39 19.32 -3.47
C ASP A 272 9.81 20.14 -2.30
N ASP A 273 8.51 20.06 -2.07
CA ASP A 273 7.77 20.78 -1.02
C ASP A 273 7.40 19.91 0.19
N GLY A 274 7.89 18.68 0.26
CA GLY A 274 7.72 17.76 1.38
C GLY A 274 7.02 16.46 1.01
N LEU A 275 6.44 15.81 2.02
CA LEU A 275 5.75 14.53 1.84
C LEU A 275 4.48 14.70 1.01
N ALA A 276 4.37 13.95 -0.06
CA ALA A 276 3.25 14.02 -1.00
C ALA A 276 2.75 12.62 -1.40
N PRO A 277 1.48 12.45 -1.74
CA PRO A 277 0.99 11.21 -2.32
C PRO A 277 1.38 11.12 -3.80
N VAL A 278 1.69 9.90 -4.25
CA VAL A 278 1.74 9.59 -5.69
C VAL A 278 0.32 9.70 -6.22
N LEU A 279 0.01 10.83 -6.82
CA LEU A 279 -1.26 11.01 -7.51
C LEU A 279 -1.27 10.08 -8.73
N ALA A 280 -2.33 9.32 -8.87
CA ALA A 280 -2.48 8.49 -10.05
C ALA A 280 -2.87 9.36 -11.23
N PRO A 281 -2.03 9.55 -12.24
CA PRO A 281 -2.39 10.28 -13.45
C PRO A 281 -3.66 9.72 -14.12
N GLN A 282 -3.95 8.45 -13.89
CA GLN A 282 -5.13 7.77 -14.39
C GLN A 282 -6.43 8.23 -13.73
N VAL A 283 -6.43 8.53 -12.42
CA VAL A 283 -7.65 8.99 -11.73
C VAL A 283 -8.09 10.32 -12.34
N ASP A 284 -7.16 11.26 -12.51
CA ASP A 284 -7.46 12.56 -13.15
C ASP A 284 -7.92 12.38 -14.60
N THR A 285 -7.28 11.46 -15.34
CA THR A 285 -7.69 11.13 -16.70
C THR A 285 -9.08 10.52 -16.74
N GLN A 286 -9.36 9.57 -15.84
CA GLN A 286 -10.68 8.94 -15.73
C GLN A 286 -11.75 9.91 -15.26
N ILE A 287 -11.44 10.78 -14.29
CA ILE A 287 -12.33 11.89 -13.90
C ILE A 287 -12.68 12.75 -15.10
N ALA A 288 -11.67 13.15 -15.89
CA ALA A 288 -11.90 13.96 -17.08
C ALA A 288 -12.80 13.25 -18.12
N VAL A 289 -12.54 11.97 -18.38
CA VAL A 289 -13.34 11.15 -19.30
C VAL A 289 -14.79 11.01 -18.82
N VAL A 290 -15.00 10.67 -17.55
CA VAL A 290 -16.35 10.54 -16.96
C VAL A 290 -17.04 11.90 -16.94
N GLN A 291 -16.32 12.98 -16.62
CA GLN A 291 -16.88 14.34 -16.59
C GLN A 291 -17.29 14.82 -17.99
N GLU A 292 -16.54 14.49 -19.04
CA GLU A 292 -16.91 14.77 -20.43
C GLU A 292 -18.16 13.97 -20.83
N ALA A 293 -18.25 12.71 -20.45
CA ALA A 293 -19.42 11.87 -20.69
C ALA A 293 -20.67 12.42 -19.99
N LEU A 294 -20.53 12.86 -18.72
CA LEU A 294 -21.60 13.52 -17.95
C LEU A 294 -22.09 14.79 -18.63
N ALA A 295 -21.18 15.61 -19.15
CA ALA A 295 -21.53 16.85 -19.86
C ALA A 295 -22.29 16.60 -21.17
N GLY A 296 -22.12 15.40 -21.76
CA GLY A 296 -22.82 14.98 -22.98
C GLY A 296 -24.27 14.51 -22.76
N LEU A 297 -24.68 14.29 -21.49
CA LEU A 297 -26.03 13.82 -21.14
C LEU A 297 -27.10 14.94 -21.29
N GLY A 298 -28.35 14.53 -21.53
CA GLY A 298 -29.51 15.44 -21.50
C GLY A 298 -29.80 15.91 -20.06
N GLN A 299 -30.47 17.07 -19.93
CA GLN A 299 -30.77 17.68 -18.63
C GLN A 299 -31.50 16.75 -17.67
N ALA A 300 -32.45 15.95 -18.16
CA ALA A 300 -33.21 15.00 -17.31
C ALA A 300 -32.31 13.87 -16.76
N GLU A 301 -31.30 13.46 -17.52
CA GLU A 301 -30.32 12.45 -17.09
C GLU A 301 -29.33 13.04 -16.09
N GLN A 302 -28.89 14.29 -16.32
CA GLN A 302 -28.06 15.03 -15.34
C GLN A 302 -28.82 15.28 -14.03
N ASP A 303 -30.07 15.67 -14.08
CA ASP A 303 -30.92 15.87 -12.90
C ASP A 303 -31.12 14.57 -12.11
N LEU A 304 -31.25 13.45 -12.81
CA LEU A 304 -31.32 12.13 -12.18
C LEU A 304 -30.00 11.80 -11.45
N LEU A 305 -28.86 11.95 -12.13
CA LEU A 305 -27.54 11.65 -11.54
C LEU A 305 -27.17 12.60 -10.39
N ALA A 306 -27.73 13.79 -10.35
CA ALA A 306 -27.51 14.73 -9.23
C ALA A 306 -28.04 14.21 -7.89
N ALA A 307 -28.98 13.25 -7.91
CA ALA A 307 -29.53 12.62 -6.72
C ALA A 307 -28.87 11.29 -6.34
N LEU A 308 -27.97 10.77 -7.17
CA LEU A 308 -27.41 9.43 -7.05
C LEU A 308 -25.93 9.45 -6.70
N LEU A 309 -25.46 8.33 -6.11
CA LEU A 309 -24.07 7.94 -6.15
C LEU A 309 -23.96 6.71 -7.07
N VAL A 310 -23.03 6.76 -8.02
CA VAL A 310 -22.85 5.70 -9.01
C VAL A 310 -21.40 5.23 -8.97
N TYR A 311 -21.21 3.96 -8.72
CA TYR A 311 -19.90 3.32 -8.64
C TYR A 311 -19.79 2.22 -9.70
N ARG A 312 -18.61 2.06 -10.24
CA ARG A 312 -18.23 0.85 -10.97
C ARG A 312 -17.27 0.04 -10.11
N LEU A 313 -17.53 -1.26 -9.94
CA LEU A 313 -16.67 -2.12 -9.14
C LEU A 313 -15.26 -2.18 -9.78
N GLY A 314 -14.26 -2.01 -8.95
CA GLY A 314 -12.86 -2.00 -9.42
C GLY A 314 -12.38 -0.67 -10.00
N GLU A 315 -13.23 0.32 -10.21
CA GLU A 315 -12.84 1.64 -10.71
C GLU A 315 -12.57 2.63 -9.55
N PRO A 316 -11.53 3.47 -9.67
CA PRO A 316 -11.16 4.43 -8.63
C PRO A 316 -11.96 5.76 -8.72
N VAL A 317 -12.87 5.85 -9.67
CA VAL A 317 -13.73 7.03 -9.89
C VAL A 317 -15.18 6.62 -9.69
N TYR A 318 -15.95 7.48 -9.04
CA TYR A 318 -17.39 7.35 -8.90
C TYR A 318 -18.09 8.65 -9.25
N ILE A 319 -19.39 8.61 -9.40
CA ILE A 319 -20.20 9.81 -9.66
C ILE A 319 -20.96 10.16 -8.39
N ALA A 320 -20.76 11.36 -7.90
CA ALA A 320 -21.47 11.94 -6.79
C ALA A 320 -22.12 13.26 -7.23
N HIS A 321 -23.44 13.36 -7.04
CA HIS A 321 -24.17 14.60 -7.34
C HIS A 321 -23.96 15.13 -8.77
N GLY A 322 -23.87 14.21 -9.74
CA GLY A 322 -23.66 14.55 -11.16
C GLY A 322 -22.23 14.97 -11.51
N GLN A 323 -21.27 14.71 -10.63
CA GLN A 323 -19.85 15.01 -10.87
C GLN A 323 -19.00 13.77 -10.67
N ALA A 324 -17.97 13.61 -11.49
CA ALA A 324 -16.97 12.58 -11.30
C ALA A 324 -16.06 12.95 -10.12
N GLN A 325 -15.83 12.00 -9.22
CA GLN A 325 -15.03 12.14 -8.01
C GLN A 325 -14.11 10.94 -7.86
N PRO A 326 -12.91 11.10 -7.27
CA PRO A 326 -12.11 9.94 -6.85
C PRO A 326 -12.82 9.22 -5.70
N VAL A 327 -12.73 7.89 -5.65
CA VAL A 327 -13.27 7.10 -4.52
C VAL A 327 -12.54 7.44 -3.21
N SER A 328 -11.30 7.92 -3.30
CA SER A 328 -10.53 8.44 -2.18
C SER A 328 -9.57 9.52 -2.67
N ASP A 329 -9.40 10.58 -1.90
CA ASP A 329 -8.52 11.72 -2.23
C ASP A 329 -7.03 11.35 -2.27
N ALA A 330 -6.61 10.35 -1.50
CA ALA A 330 -5.21 10.01 -1.31
C ALA A 330 -4.81 8.66 -1.91
N MET A 331 -5.76 7.84 -2.37
CA MET A 331 -5.46 6.46 -2.78
C MET A 331 -6.40 5.97 -3.86
N ILE A 332 -5.88 5.14 -4.76
CA ILE A 332 -6.78 4.34 -5.60
C ILE A 332 -7.44 3.29 -4.72
N THR A 333 -8.59 3.65 -4.24
CA THR A 333 -9.49 2.77 -3.56
C THR A 333 -10.70 2.57 -4.46
N THR A 334 -11.12 1.35 -4.60
CA THR A 334 -12.27 0.98 -5.41
C THR A 334 -13.37 0.45 -4.52
N VAL A 335 -14.60 0.61 -4.93
CA VAL A 335 -15.72 -0.14 -4.36
C VAL A 335 -15.56 -1.61 -4.76
N PHE A 336 -15.79 -2.52 -3.84
CA PHE A 336 -15.53 -3.95 -4.05
C PHE A 336 -16.63 -4.83 -3.48
N THR A 337 -16.66 -6.09 -3.91
CA THR A 337 -17.49 -7.12 -3.32
C THR A 337 -16.69 -7.98 -2.34
N ARG A 338 -17.29 -8.31 -1.19
CA ARG A 338 -16.66 -9.21 -0.23
C ARG A 338 -16.61 -10.63 -0.80
N TYR A 339 -15.43 -11.22 -0.75
CA TYR A 339 -15.25 -12.61 -1.19
C TYR A 339 -16.12 -13.57 -0.36
N GLY A 340 -16.82 -14.48 -1.03
CA GLY A 340 -17.68 -15.51 -0.45
C GLY A 340 -19.13 -15.08 -0.19
N THR A 341 -19.42 -13.79 -0.03
CA THR A 341 -20.80 -13.30 0.13
C THR A 341 -21.32 -12.55 -1.09
N GLY A 342 -20.43 -11.97 -1.90
CA GLY A 342 -20.81 -11.11 -3.02
C GLY A 342 -21.37 -9.77 -2.59
N GLU A 343 -21.35 -9.46 -1.29
CA GLU A 343 -21.85 -8.20 -0.75
C GLU A 343 -20.97 -7.03 -1.15
N VAL A 344 -21.57 -5.92 -1.55
CA VAL A 344 -20.86 -4.68 -1.92
C VAL A 344 -20.48 -3.91 -0.67
N TYR A 345 -19.25 -3.41 -0.66
CA TYR A 345 -18.69 -2.55 0.37
C TYR A 345 -18.40 -1.16 -0.16
N LEU A 346 -18.90 -0.14 0.54
CA LEU A 346 -18.82 1.27 0.17
C LEU A 346 -18.12 2.06 1.27
N PRO A 347 -17.29 3.08 0.91
CA PRO A 347 -16.63 3.92 1.90
C PRO A 347 -17.64 4.70 2.76
N VAL A 348 -17.49 4.65 4.07
CA VAL A 348 -18.38 5.39 5.01
C VAL A 348 -18.29 6.89 4.78
N ALA A 349 -17.11 7.39 4.43
CA ALA A 349 -16.86 8.81 4.14
C ALA A 349 -17.80 9.39 3.07
N HIS A 350 -18.25 8.59 2.09
CA HIS A 350 -19.15 9.07 1.03
C HIS A 350 -20.58 9.40 1.56
N PHE A 351 -20.91 8.98 2.76
CA PHE A 351 -22.18 9.26 3.44
C PHE A 351 -22.04 10.30 4.54
N ALA A 352 -20.79 10.70 4.88
CA ALA A 352 -20.52 11.75 5.85
C ALA A 352 -21.14 13.08 5.39
N ASP A 353 -21.34 13.99 6.34
CA ASP A 353 -21.90 15.33 6.16
C ASP A 353 -23.36 15.38 5.70
N ARG A 354 -23.80 14.44 4.88
CA ARG A 354 -25.16 14.43 4.33
C ARG A 354 -26.12 13.53 5.09
N TYR A 355 -25.64 12.38 5.53
CA TYR A 355 -26.47 11.34 6.14
C TYR A 355 -26.03 10.94 7.54
N VAL A 356 -24.71 10.97 7.81
CA VAL A 356 -24.15 10.41 9.03
C VAL A 356 -22.87 11.13 9.42
N ALA A 357 -22.70 11.39 10.72
CA ALA A 357 -21.39 11.59 11.32
C ALA A 357 -20.87 10.21 11.77
N TYR A 358 -19.61 9.95 11.61
CA TYR A 358 -19.03 8.67 12.02
C TYR A 358 -17.65 8.85 12.67
N ASP A 359 -17.36 7.89 13.53
CA ASP A 359 -16.04 7.69 14.10
C ASP A 359 -15.77 6.19 14.11
N TRP A 360 -14.54 5.78 13.91
CA TRP A 360 -14.20 4.36 13.92
C TRP A 360 -13.03 4.09 14.86
N TYR A 361 -13.07 2.94 15.51
CA TYR A 361 -12.05 2.52 16.44
C TYR A 361 -11.98 1.00 16.50
N ARG A 362 -10.89 0.49 17.04
CA ARG A 362 -10.74 -0.92 17.37
C ARG A 362 -11.07 -1.12 18.84
N PRO A 363 -12.18 -1.80 19.18
CA PRO A 363 -12.58 -2.04 20.58
C PRO A 363 -11.54 -2.82 21.36
N ASP A 364 -10.79 -3.68 20.67
CA ASP A 364 -9.69 -4.47 21.18
C ASP A 364 -8.54 -4.35 20.17
N PRO A 365 -7.47 -3.61 20.49
CA PRO A 365 -6.32 -3.44 19.61
C PRO A 365 -5.66 -4.77 19.19
N ALA A 366 -5.81 -5.81 20.03
CA ALA A 366 -5.32 -7.17 19.74
C ALA A 366 -6.23 -7.94 18.78
N ARG A 367 -7.38 -7.39 18.37
CA ARG A 367 -8.30 -8.03 17.43
C ARG A 367 -8.39 -7.22 16.14
N ALA A 368 -8.53 -7.92 15.02
CA ALA A 368 -8.88 -7.29 13.76
C ALA A 368 -10.29 -6.69 13.73
N ASP A 369 -11.01 -6.78 14.88
CA ASP A 369 -12.39 -6.32 15.01
C ASP A 369 -12.42 -4.78 14.96
N VAL A 370 -13.25 -4.26 14.08
CA VAL A 370 -13.49 -2.83 13.90
C VAL A 370 -14.88 -2.49 14.38
N SER A 371 -15.01 -1.35 15.01
CA SER A 371 -16.30 -0.78 15.37
C SER A 371 -16.44 0.60 14.75
N ILE A 372 -17.54 0.86 14.08
CA ILE A 372 -17.88 2.19 13.58
C ILE A 372 -19.07 2.69 14.39
N ALA A 373 -18.87 3.81 15.08
CA ALA A 373 -19.93 4.57 15.71
C ALA A 373 -20.49 5.56 14.68
N MET A 374 -21.79 5.57 14.47
CA MET A 374 -22.44 6.44 13.50
C MET A 374 -23.61 7.16 14.17
N GLU A 375 -23.74 8.47 13.89
CA GLU A 375 -24.89 9.26 14.29
C GLU A 375 -25.51 9.88 13.04
N THR A 376 -26.75 9.48 12.75
CA THR A 376 -27.48 10.00 11.59
C THR A 376 -27.91 11.46 11.81
N VAL A 377 -28.18 12.18 10.74
CA VAL A 377 -28.60 13.60 10.80
C VAL A 377 -29.89 13.83 11.58
N ASP A 378 -30.72 12.79 11.79
CA ASP A 378 -31.93 12.81 12.62
C ASP A 378 -31.66 12.37 14.09
N GLY A 379 -30.36 12.21 14.46
CA GLY A 379 -29.92 11.95 15.83
C GLY A 379 -30.02 10.48 16.28
N ARG A 380 -30.19 9.53 15.37
CA ARG A 380 -30.11 8.10 15.70
C ARG A 380 -28.66 7.64 15.75
N ALA A 381 -28.28 7.01 16.86
CA ALA A 381 -26.95 6.45 17.04
C ALA A 381 -26.94 4.95 16.74
N TYR A 382 -25.91 4.52 16.01
CA TYR A 382 -25.67 3.12 15.65
C TYR A 382 -24.23 2.75 15.95
N GLN A 383 -24.03 1.47 16.25
CA GLN A 383 -22.69 0.90 16.35
C GLN A 383 -22.65 -0.36 15.51
N VAL A 384 -21.74 -0.40 14.54
CA VAL A 384 -21.57 -1.53 13.63
C VAL A 384 -20.23 -2.19 13.93
N GLN A 385 -20.22 -3.51 14.09
CA GLN A 385 -19.05 -4.27 14.49
C GLN A 385 -18.68 -5.31 13.42
N SER A 386 -17.40 -5.55 13.22
CA SER A 386 -16.88 -6.47 12.20
C SER A 386 -17.19 -7.95 12.43
N ASN A 387 -17.68 -8.32 13.63
CA ASN A 387 -18.17 -9.67 13.93
C ASN A 387 -19.56 -9.97 13.35
N GLU A 388 -20.23 -8.98 12.80
CA GLU A 388 -21.46 -9.14 12.04
C GLU A 388 -21.16 -9.62 10.62
N SER A 389 -22.06 -10.35 9.98
CA SER A 389 -21.86 -10.87 8.61
C SER A 389 -21.67 -9.76 7.58
N ASP A 390 -22.26 -8.60 7.82
CA ASP A 390 -22.20 -7.36 7.06
C ASP A 390 -21.39 -6.27 7.79
N GLY A 391 -20.56 -6.66 8.77
CA GLY A 391 -19.77 -5.77 9.62
C GLY A 391 -18.72 -4.98 8.82
N PRO A 392 -18.27 -3.84 9.40
CA PRO A 392 -17.35 -2.95 8.73
C PRO A 392 -16.00 -3.62 8.43
N LEU A 393 -15.39 -3.18 7.35
CA LEU A 393 -14.04 -3.55 6.96
C LEU A 393 -13.18 -2.29 6.90
N ILE A 394 -11.93 -2.39 7.34
CA ILE A 394 -10.94 -1.35 7.06
C ILE A 394 -10.09 -1.81 5.88
N PHE A 395 -10.14 -1.05 4.81
CA PHE A 395 -9.31 -1.28 3.65
C PHE A 395 -8.47 -0.03 3.37
N ARG A 396 -7.15 -0.16 3.49
CA ARG A 396 -6.21 0.96 3.32
C ARG A 396 -6.53 2.17 4.21
N SER A 397 -6.76 1.92 5.51
CA SER A 397 -7.15 2.93 6.51
C SER A 397 -8.49 3.64 6.26
N ILE A 398 -9.24 3.22 5.25
CA ILE A 398 -10.58 3.73 4.96
C ILE A 398 -11.61 2.76 5.51
N PRO A 399 -12.56 3.21 6.33
CA PRO A 399 -13.67 2.37 6.79
C PRO A 399 -14.71 2.18 5.68
N PHE A 400 -15.07 0.91 5.47
CA PHE A 400 -16.11 0.46 4.54
C PHE A 400 -17.24 -0.22 5.30
N ILE A 401 -18.45 -0.05 4.84
CA ILE A 401 -19.62 -0.77 5.33
C ILE A 401 -20.34 -1.47 4.19
N GLY A 402 -20.96 -2.60 4.51
CA GLY A 402 -21.74 -3.37 3.56
C GLY A 402 -23.02 -2.66 3.11
N ALA A 403 -23.50 -2.98 1.92
CA ALA A 403 -24.72 -2.43 1.35
C ALA A 403 -25.94 -2.66 2.25
N ASP A 404 -26.08 -3.85 2.83
CA ASP A 404 -27.19 -4.18 3.75
C ASP A 404 -27.15 -3.31 5.01
N THR A 405 -25.96 -2.97 5.51
CA THR A 405 -25.80 -2.04 6.63
C THR A 405 -26.21 -0.61 6.24
N ILE A 406 -25.87 -0.16 5.04
CA ILE A 406 -26.29 1.16 4.54
C ILE A 406 -27.80 1.26 4.49
N GLU A 407 -28.47 0.29 3.89
CA GLU A 407 -29.95 0.26 3.80
C GLU A 407 -30.63 0.17 5.17
N ARG A 408 -30.02 -0.51 6.12
CA ARG A 408 -30.56 -0.64 7.49
C ARG A 408 -30.47 0.65 8.30
N ILE A 409 -29.40 1.45 8.09
CA ILE A 409 -29.08 2.60 8.94
C ILE A 409 -29.49 3.92 8.29
N LEU A 410 -29.32 4.04 6.99
CA LEU A 410 -29.53 5.27 6.23
C LEU A 410 -30.83 5.19 5.41
N PRO A 411 -31.48 6.31 5.11
CA PRO A 411 -32.66 6.35 4.22
C PRO A 411 -32.21 6.23 2.74
N LEU A 412 -31.51 5.14 2.45
CA LEU A 412 -30.90 4.87 1.15
C LEU A 412 -31.23 3.44 0.70
N GLN A 413 -31.20 3.24 -0.60
CA GLN A 413 -31.29 1.94 -1.25
C GLN A 413 -30.04 1.72 -2.11
N VAL A 414 -29.48 0.52 -2.06
CA VAL A 414 -28.31 0.13 -2.86
C VAL A 414 -28.74 -0.86 -3.94
N MET A 415 -28.61 -0.48 -5.18
CA MET A 415 -28.93 -1.32 -6.33
C MET A 415 -27.66 -1.79 -7.00
N GLN A 416 -27.52 -3.11 -7.18
CA GLN A 416 -26.49 -3.70 -8.03
C GLN A 416 -27.04 -3.94 -9.44
N VAL A 417 -26.38 -3.39 -10.44
CA VAL A 417 -26.73 -3.61 -11.84
C VAL A 417 -25.76 -4.62 -12.45
N MET A 418 -25.94 -5.90 -12.06
CA MET A 418 -24.99 -7.00 -12.30
C MET A 418 -24.82 -7.48 -13.74
N GLN A 419 -25.55 -6.96 -14.71
CA GLN A 419 -25.47 -7.42 -16.11
C GLN A 419 -24.81 -6.42 -17.06
N VAL A 420 -24.38 -5.29 -16.56
CA VAL A 420 -23.63 -4.27 -17.32
C VAL A 420 -22.53 -3.74 -16.40
N ASP A 421 -21.34 -4.29 -16.54
CA ASP A 421 -20.08 -3.77 -15.98
C ASP A 421 -20.01 -3.58 -14.44
N ASP A 422 -20.69 -4.42 -13.65
CA ASP A 422 -20.61 -4.41 -12.17
C ASP A 422 -20.82 -3.02 -11.57
N VAL A 423 -21.92 -2.37 -11.91
CA VAL A 423 -22.26 -1.04 -11.41
C VAL A 423 -23.13 -1.11 -10.17
N VAL A 424 -22.80 -0.29 -9.18
CA VAL A 424 -23.53 -0.09 -7.94
C VAL A 424 -24.11 1.32 -7.90
N ILE A 425 -25.38 1.45 -7.63
CA ILE A 425 -26.10 2.72 -7.55
C ILE A 425 -26.70 2.85 -6.16
N VAL A 426 -26.41 3.96 -5.50
CA VAL A 426 -27.04 4.34 -4.23
C VAL A 426 -28.02 5.47 -4.50
N LEU A 427 -29.25 5.26 -4.08
CA LEU A 427 -30.37 6.19 -4.29
C LEU A 427 -31.16 6.40 -2.99
N PRO A 428 -31.90 7.52 -2.85
CA PRO A 428 -32.77 7.73 -1.72
C PRO A 428 -33.83 6.63 -1.61
N GLU A 429 -34.20 6.23 -0.38
CA GLU A 429 -35.25 5.26 -0.13
C GLU A 429 -36.56 5.71 -0.79
N GLY A 430 -37.20 4.77 -1.50
CA GLY A 430 -38.44 5.05 -2.21
C GLY A 430 -38.29 5.80 -3.54
N ALA A 431 -37.07 6.06 -3.99
CA ALA A 431 -36.84 6.57 -5.35
C ALA A 431 -37.17 5.47 -6.37
N GLU A 432 -38.08 5.78 -7.31
CA GLU A 432 -38.39 4.89 -8.42
C GLU A 432 -37.56 5.34 -9.65
N VAL A 433 -36.61 4.50 -10.06
CA VAL A 433 -35.82 4.74 -11.27
C VAL A 433 -35.92 3.50 -12.17
N GLU A 434 -36.28 3.71 -13.42
CA GLU A 434 -36.30 2.62 -14.39
C GLU A 434 -34.88 2.08 -14.63
N GLU A 435 -34.64 0.83 -14.31
CA GLU A 435 -33.35 0.16 -14.49
C GLU A 435 -32.82 0.28 -15.93
N ALA A 436 -33.69 0.26 -16.93
CA ALA A 436 -33.32 0.40 -18.33
C ALA A 436 -32.74 1.80 -18.64
N VAL A 437 -33.22 2.85 -17.95
CA VAL A 437 -32.67 4.22 -18.07
C VAL A 437 -31.29 4.28 -17.42
N LEU A 438 -31.15 3.73 -16.21
CA LEU A 438 -29.87 3.67 -15.51
C LEU A 438 -28.82 2.90 -16.32
N ARG A 439 -29.15 1.73 -16.84
CA ARG A 439 -28.26 0.94 -17.69
C ARG A 439 -27.76 1.71 -18.91
N ARG A 440 -28.64 2.44 -19.59
CA ARG A 440 -28.26 3.24 -20.75
C ARG A 440 -27.30 4.37 -20.38
N ILE A 441 -27.58 5.07 -19.28
CA ILE A 441 -26.75 6.18 -18.80
C ILE A 441 -25.37 5.65 -18.40
N VAL A 442 -25.34 4.60 -17.57
CA VAL A 442 -24.10 4.05 -17.03
C VAL A 442 -23.19 3.47 -18.13
N ALA A 443 -23.76 2.79 -19.14
CA ALA A 443 -22.97 2.28 -20.26
C ALA A 443 -22.25 3.38 -21.06
N GLY A 444 -22.75 4.62 -21.01
CA GLY A 444 -22.10 5.78 -21.63
C GLY A 444 -21.09 6.51 -20.75
N LEU A 445 -21.15 6.29 -19.42
CA LEU A 445 -20.33 7.01 -18.46
C LEU A 445 -18.96 6.35 -18.17
N PHE A 446 -18.92 5.05 -18.28
CA PHE A 446 -17.69 4.27 -18.07
C PHE A 446 -17.38 3.50 -19.36
N PRO A 447 -16.79 4.14 -20.39
CA PRO A 447 -16.43 3.43 -21.62
C PRO A 447 -15.41 2.32 -21.31
N ALA A 448 -15.54 1.19 -22.05
CA ALA A 448 -14.74 -0.01 -21.88
C ALA A 448 -13.27 0.22 -22.24
#